data_5ab51a1a6fc528823d00bbacbbe18ee3
#
_entry.id   5ab51a1a6fc528823d00bbacbbe18ee3
#
_cell.length_a   1.000
_cell.length_b   1.000
_cell.length_c   1.000
_cell.angle_alpha   90.00
_cell.angle_beta   90.00
_cell.angle_gamma   90.00
#
_symmetry.space_group_name_H-M   'P 1'
#
loop_
_entity.id
_entity.type
_entity.pdbx_description
1 polymer ?
#
loop_
_entity_poly.entity_id
_entity_poly.type
_entity_poly.pdbx_seq_one_letter_code
_entity_poly.pdbx_strand_id
1 'polypeptide(L)'
;MIGKFFFTVLDIDSILYKGDVSTVFVPGEKGEFELLSCHYPIMSLLGKGDIIIDWQEAISINRGIIKFLRNDCVAIVEVGD
;
A
#
# COMPACT_ATOMS: atom_id res chain seq x y z
N MET A 1 -9.41 13.93 13.99
CA MET A 1 -10.16 12.83 13.39
C MET A 1 -9.37 12.22 12.25
N ILE A 2 -9.31 10.91 12.19
CA ILE A 2 -8.61 10.21 11.12
C ILE A 2 -9.63 9.81 10.06
N GLY A 3 -9.45 10.30 8.85
CA GLY A 3 -10.27 9.90 7.73
C GLY A 3 -9.81 8.58 7.13
N LYS A 4 -10.41 8.22 6.02
CA LYS A 4 -10.04 7.02 5.28
C LYS A 4 -9.63 7.38 3.86
N PHE A 5 -8.90 6.47 3.23
CA PHE A 5 -8.59 6.58 1.82
C PHE A 5 -8.84 5.23 1.15
N PHE A 6 -9.01 5.27 -0.17
CA PHE A 6 -9.27 4.05 -0.92
C PHE A 6 -7.96 3.39 -1.28
N PHE A 7 -7.83 2.11 -0.98
CA PHE A 7 -6.59 1.37 -1.21
C PHE A 7 -6.85 0.13 -2.05
N THR A 8 -6.05 -0.04 -3.09
CA THR A 8 -6.11 -1.20 -3.98
C THR A 8 -4.72 -1.80 -4.10
N VAL A 9 -4.63 -3.11 -3.96
CA VAL A 9 -3.40 -3.85 -4.19
C VAL A 9 -3.63 -4.81 -5.34
N LEU A 10 -2.82 -4.72 -6.36
CA LEU A 10 -2.91 -5.53 -7.57
C LEU A 10 -1.64 -6.34 -7.77
N ASP A 11 -1.79 -7.56 -8.28
CA ASP A 11 -0.68 -8.25 -8.89
C ASP A 11 -1.00 -8.46 -10.38
N ILE A 12 -0.19 -9.25 -11.08
CA ILE A 12 -0.33 -9.39 -12.53
C ILE A 12 -1.67 -10.03 -12.93
N ASP A 13 -2.27 -10.82 -12.04
CA ASP A 13 -3.45 -11.62 -12.37
C ASP A 13 -4.70 -11.23 -11.61
N SER A 14 -4.57 -10.52 -10.50
CA SER A 14 -5.72 -10.38 -9.62
C SER A 14 -5.67 -9.13 -8.75
N ILE A 15 -6.80 -8.82 -8.15
CA ILE A 15 -6.92 -7.80 -7.12
C ILE A 15 -6.72 -8.52 -5.78
N LEU A 16 -5.67 -8.13 -5.05
CA LEU A 16 -5.36 -8.76 -3.77
C LEU A 16 -6.10 -8.09 -2.61
N TYR A 17 -6.39 -6.81 -2.74
CA TYR A 17 -7.13 -6.05 -1.75
C TYR A 17 -7.77 -4.84 -2.39
N LYS A 18 -8.95 -4.47 -1.90
CA LYS A 18 -9.64 -3.27 -2.37
C LYS A 18 -10.62 -2.81 -1.30
N GLY A 19 -10.51 -1.56 -0.89
CA GLY A 19 -11.45 -1.03 0.11
C GLY A 19 -10.95 0.25 0.74
N ASP A 20 -11.77 0.82 1.62
CA ASP A 20 -11.42 1.99 2.39
C ASP A 20 -10.61 1.57 3.61
N VAL A 21 -9.51 2.28 3.85
CA VAL A 21 -8.60 1.95 4.94
C VAL A 21 -8.22 3.21 5.71
N SER A 22 -7.82 3.04 6.96
CA SER A 22 -7.36 4.14 7.79
C SER A 22 -5.86 4.33 7.71
N THR A 23 -5.11 3.24 7.62
CA THR A 23 -3.66 3.30 7.59
C THR A 23 -3.09 2.13 6.79
N VAL A 24 -2.01 2.40 6.05
CA VAL A 24 -1.27 1.38 5.34
C VAL A 24 0.21 1.58 5.62
N PHE A 25 0.87 0.53 6.07
CA PHE A 25 2.30 0.52 6.27
C PHE A 25 2.93 -0.25 5.12
N VAL A 26 3.96 0.31 4.48
CA VAL A 26 4.54 -0.32 3.29
C VAL A 26 6.06 -0.41 3.41
N PRO A 27 6.66 -1.44 2.79
CA PRO A 27 8.11 -1.61 2.80
C PRO A 27 8.74 -0.81 1.66
N GLY A 28 8.86 0.50 1.82
CA GLY A 28 9.52 1.34 0.83
C GLY A 28 10.95 0.87 0.60
N GLU A 29 11.44 1.05 -0.61
CA GLU A 29 12.78 0.60 -0.98
C GLU A 29 13.86 1.25 -0.10
N LYS A 30 13.62 2.46 0.34
CA LYS A 30 14.56 3.20 1.20
C LYS A 30 14.17 3.20 2.67
N GLY A 31 13.20 2.38 3.04
CA GLY A 31 12.72 2.28 4.40
C GLY A 31 11.20 2.23 4.45
N GLU A 32 10.69 1.65 5.52
CA GLU A 32 9.25 1.55 5.71
C GLU A 32 8.63 2.92 5.94
N PHE A 33 7.40 3.09 5.48
CA PHE A 33 6.66 4.31 5.78
C PHE A 33 5.16 4.01 5.84
N GLU A 34 4.44 4.95 6.46
CA GLU A 34 3.01 4.80 6.69
C GLU A 34 2.24 5.84 5.88
N LEU A 35 1.10 5.42 5.33
CA LEU A 35 0.19 6.30 4.62
C LEU A 35 -1.09 6.46 5.42
N LEU A 36 -1.52 7.70 5.55
CA LEU A 36 -2.76 8.09 6.20
C LEU A 36 -3.60 8.91 5.24
N SER A 37 -4.86 9.15 5.60
CA SER A 37 -5.71 9.97 4.75
C SER A 37 -5.12 11.37 4.57
N CYS A 38 -5.36 11.96 3.42
CA CYS A 38 -4.85 13.28 3.06
C CYS A 38 -3.32 13.38 2.97
N HIS A 39 -2.64 12.24 2.86
CA HIS A 39 -1.21 12.24 2.61
C HIS A 39 -0.93 12.97 1.29
N TYR A 40 0.18 13.72 1.23
CA TYR A 40 0.54 14.39 -0.01
C TYR A 40 0.84 13.36 -1.11
N PRO A 41 0.74 13.77 -2.38
CA PRO A 41 0.97 12.83 -3.49
C PRO A 41 2.36 12.22 -3.43
N ILE A 42 2.42 10.91 -3.65
CA ILE A 42 3.67 10.18 -3.60
C ILE A 42 3.63 9.03 -4.59
N MET A 43 4.77 8.73 -5.18
CA MET A 43 5.01 7.50 -5.92
C MET A 43 6.33 6.94 -5.43
N SER A 44 6.34 5.66 -5.05
CA SER A 44 7.52 5.08 -4.44
C SER A 44 7.68 3.62 -4.87
N LEU A 45 8.93 3.19 -5.01
CA LEU A 45 9.25 1.78 -5.20
C LEU A 45 9.18 1.08 -3.85
N LEU A 46 8.67 -0.15 -3.89
CA LEU A 46 8.58 -0.99 -2.70
C LEU A 46 9.58 -2.14 -2.83
N GLY A 47 10.22 -2.46 -1.73
CA GLY A 47 11.11 -3.60 -1.62
C GLY A 47 10.40 -4.80 -1.03
N LYS A 48 11.18 -5.80 -0.66
CA LYS A 48 10.67 -7.02 -0.04
C LYS A 48 10.20 -6.72 1.37
N GLY A 49 9.01 -7.19 1.71
CA GLY A 49 8.44 -6.99 3.04
C GLY A 49 6.94 -7.15 3.00
N ASP A 50 6.29 -6.63 4.03
CA ASP A 50 4.85 -6.75 4.17
C ASP A 50 4.16 -5.41 4.03
N ILE A 51 3.07 -5.39 3.25
CA ILE A 51 2.12 -4.30 3.28
C ILE A 51 1.14 -4.62 4.41
N ILE A 52 1.03 -3.72 5.38
CA ILE A 52 0.17 -3.93 6.54
C ILE A 52 -1.00 -2.96 6.46
N ILE A 53 -2.22 -3.51 6.40
CA ILE A 53 -3.44 -2.76 6.19
C ILE A 53 -4.22 -2.69 7.49
N ASP A 54 -4.44 -1.47 7.99
CA ASP A 54 -5.21 -1.24 9.24
C ASP A 54 -4.70 -2.06 10.41
N TRP A 55 -3.41 -2.41 10.41
CA TRP A 55 -2.79 -3.23 11.45
C TRP A 55 -3.45 -4.60 11.64
N GLN A 56 -4.25 -5.05 10.66
CA GLN A 56 -5.00 -6.30 10.74
C GLN A 56 -4.62 -7.30 9.68
N GLU A 57 -4.29 -6.84 8.48
CA GLU A 57 -3.97 -7.72 7.36
C GLU A 57 -2.57 -7.42 6.86
N ALA A 58 -1.87 -8.46 6.43
CA ALA A 58 -0.54 -8.31 5.86
C ALA A 58 -0.46 -9.04 4.53
N ILE A 59 0.14 -8.39 3.54
CA ILE A 59 0.41 -8.99 2.24
C ILE A 59 1.92 -8.97 2.03
N SER A 60 2.52 -10.15 1.93
CA SER A 60 3.96 -10.26 1.70
C SER A 60 4.27 -10.04 0.23
N ILE A 61 5.20 -9.17 -0.05
CA ILE A 61 5.59 -8.84 -1.41
C ILE A 61 7.10 -8.96 -1.59
N ASN A 62 7.52 -9.20 -2.82
CA ASN A 62 8.94 -9.18 -3.19
C ASN A 62 9.35 -7.79 -3.66
N ARG A 63 8.47 -7.11 -4.35
CA ARG A 63 8.71 -5.76 -4.87
C ARG A 63 7.39 -5.18 -5.34
N GLY A 64 7.41 -3.90 -5.61
CA GLY A 64 6.24 -3.24 -6.15
C GLY A 64 6.46 -1.76 -6.35
N ILE A 65 5.37 -1.10 -6.71
CA ILE A 65 5.32 0.34 -6.81
C ILE A 65 4.00 0.80 -6.21
N ILE A 66 4.02 1.91 -5.50
CA ILE A 66 2.83 2.44 -4.87
C ILE A 66 2.65 3.90 -5.28
N LYS A 67 1.40 4.28 -5.52
CA LYS A 67 1.05 5.64 -5.86
C LYS A 67 -0.10 6.10 -4.99
N PHE A 68 0.03 7.27 -4.39
CA PHE A 68 -1.01 7.88 -3.57
C PHE A 68 -1.35 9.24 -4.16
N LEU A 69 -2.61 9.47 -4.46
CA LEU A 69 -3.08 10.74 -5.00
C LEU A 69 -4.53 10.96 -4.61
N ARG A 70 -4.80 12.08 -3.92
CA ARG A 70 -6.18 12.48 -3.57
C ARG A 70 -6.96 11.38 -2.89
N ASN A 71 -6.39 10.81 -1.85
CA ASN A 71 -7.03 9.73 -1.08
C ASN A 71 -7.37 8.49 -1.91
N ASP A 72 -6.64 8.27 -2.99
CA ASP A 72 -6.73 7.07 -3.81
C ASP A 72 -5.34 6.49 -3.94
N CYS A 73 -5.16 5.30 -3.40
CA CYS A 73 -3.86 4.67 -3.34
C CYS A 73 -3.89 3.34 -4.07
N VAL A 74 -2.91 3.12 -4.94
CA VAL A 74 -2.79 1.87 -5.68
C VAL A 74 -1.37 1.34 -5.52
N ALA A 75 -1.27 0.07 -5.14
CA ALA A 75 -0.01 -0.65 -5.11
C ALA A 75 -0.07 -1.77 -6.13
N ILE A 76 0.93 -1.83 -7.00
CA ILE A 76 1.09 -2.92 -7.95
C ILE A 76 2.30 -3.71 -7.49
N VAL A 77 2.10 -4.98 -7.19
CA VAL A 77 3.10 -5.76 -6.46
C VAL A 77 3.36 -7.11 -7.11
N GLU A 78 4.53 -7.65 -6.78
CA GLU A 78 4.86 -9.05 -7.02
C GLU A 78 4.80 -9.74 -5.67
N VAL A 79 3.87 -10.70 -5.54
CA VAL A 79 3.63 -11.37 -4.26
C VAL A 79 4.83 -12.20 -3.87
N GLY A 80 5.18 -12.15 -2.58
CA GLY A 80 6.26 -12.96 -2.03
C GLY A 80 5.81 -14.36 -1.68
N ASP A 81 6.78 -15.24 -1.58
CA ASP A 81 6.56 -16.63 -1.15
C ASP A 81 6.45 -16.72 0.37
#